data_27e15e179e77af0511e9de45070b876d
#
_entry.id   27e15e179e77af0511e9de45070b876d
#
_cell.length_a   1.000
_cell.length_b   1.000
_cell.length_c   1.000
_cell.angle_alpha   90.00
_cell.angle_beta   90.00
_cell.angle_gamma   90.00
#
_symmetry.space_group_name_H-M   'P 1'
#
loop_
_entity.id
_entity.type
_entity.pdbx_description
1 polymer ?
#
loop_
_entity_poly.entity_id
_entity_poly.type
_entity_poly.pdbx_seq_one_letter_code
_entity_poly.pdbx_strand_id
1 'polypeptide(L)'
;MFEKDAIITLLGSSGGVAKAVLSIFNKAAKDPNDPLQQIIKNARFHLIDLKQKELTYFERIIPNLIENVTFHEMNVNNIDLMKKHLIESNTVIVVDVSRADSVEMLRCCNEFGVKYVNTALESEIVDEDESISSGFPLKERLRIFEENKRKFKNTTAIIGSGMNPGIVQWMAIDLMNQFPFEKPLACYIVEHDNSFYENPSIAQKETIYTTWSPDCFLEEAVTSFPMFVKQNIPIFLYDDVYSVEFKVTLGEKVFYGCLMPHEEVFIIGKLFNLESGFVYRVNEHTTNLIRNNLKNTDEILGFDKKLLDPSTAPLVGEDVVGVLLVYEDKERYIYNVMNNKDSFTNYGTNATYLQVACGVYAGVASLFLDSVAKGAYFVDELVLNTNSNYGQYLKYHMPQFVYGENEKSDGLLLQRMKTFDH
;
A
#
# COMPACT_ATOMS: atom_id res chain seq x y z
N MET A 1 -23.28 12.23 -16.38
CA MET A 1 -23.65 13.48 -15.68
C MET A 1 -22.69 13.55 -14.52
N PHE A 2 -21.66 14.41 -14.61
CA PHE A 2 -20.69 14.53 -13.50
C PHE A 2 -21.43 15.05 -12.27
N GLU A 3 -21.26 14.36 -11.12
CA GLU A 3 -21.78 14.85 -9.85
C GLU A 3 -21.10 16.20 -9.56
N LYS A 4 -21.80 17.30 -9.88
CA LYS A 4 -21.42 18.63 -9.41
C LYS A 4 -21.50 18.56 -7.89
N ASP A 5 -20.40 18.89 -7.21
CA ASP A 5 -20.27 18.93 -5.74
C ASP A 5 -20.12 17.56 -5.05
N ALA A 6 -19.23 16.71 -5.54
CA ALA A 6 -18.86 15.47 -4.84
C ALA A 6 -18.33 15.79 -3.43
N ILE A 7 -18.78 15.04 -2.43
CA ILE A 7 -18.27 15.13 -1.05
C ILE A 7 -17.39 13.93 -0.78
N ILE A 8 -16.12 14.21 -0.52
CA ILE A 8 -15.06 13.24 -0.27
C ILE A 8 -14.69 13.28 1.20
N THR A 9 -14.87 12.18 1.91
CA THR A 9 -14.43 12.04 3.30
C THR A 9 -13.11 11.25 3.32
N LEU A 10 -12.04 11.86 3.85
CA LEU A 10 -10.71 11.25 4.00
C LEU A 10 -10.47 10.94 5.48
N LEU A 11 -10.29 9.66 5.79
CA LEU A 11 -9.99 9.15 7.13
C LEU A 11 -8.48 9.00 7.32
N GLY A 12 -7.99 9.34 8.52
CA GLY A 12 -6.55 9.36 8.83
C GLY A 12 -5.83 10.56 8.20
N SER A 13 -6.54 11.70 8.12
CA SER A 13 -6.14 12.88 7.33
C SER A 13 -4.84 13.57 7.78
N SER A 14 -4.36 13.29 9.00
CA SER A 14 -3.10 13.81 9.54
C SER A 14 -1.87 12.92 9.24
N GLY A 15 -2.09 11.75 8.64
CA GLY A 15 -1.07 10.75 8.33
C GLY A 15 -0.23 11.08 7.09
N GLY A 16 0.88 10.35 6.92
CA GLY A 16 1.81 10.55 5.79
C GLY A 16 1.21 10.17 4.44
N VAL A 17 0.45 9.07 4.36
CA VAL A 17 -0.28 8.66 3.16
C VAL A 17 -1.33 9.71 2.79
N ALA A 18 -2.11 10.18 3.78
CA ALA A 18 -3.10 11.25 3.55
C ALA A 18 -2.46 12.53 3.00
N LYS A 19 -1.30 12.93 3.52
CA LYS A 19 -0.51 14.05 2.99
C LYS A 19 -0.22 13.87 1.50
N ALA A 20 0.22 12.69 1.10
CA ALA A 20 0.53 12.37 -0.30
C ALA A 20 -0.73 12.36 -1.19
N VAL A 21 -1.83 11.75 -0.73
CA VAL A 21 -3.12 11.73 -1.44
C VAL A 21 -3.64 13.16 -1.64
N LEU A 22 -3.65 13.98 -0.59
CA LEU A 22 -4.06 15.36 -0.66
C LEU A 22 -3.18 16.18 -1.62
N SER A 23 -1.87 15.93 -1.64
CA SER A 23 -0.95 16.57 -2.59
C SER A 23 -1.27 16.21 -4.05
N ILE A 24 -1.57 14.93 -4.32
CA ILE A 24 -2.04 14.50 -5.66
C ILE A 24 -3.35 15.20 -6.01
N PHE A 25 -4.33 15.23 -5.13
CA PHE A 25 -5.61 15.90 -5.37
C PHE A 25 -5.44 17.40 -5.63
N ASN A 26 -4.54 18.07 -4.90
CA ASN A 26 -4.24 19.49 -5.12
C ASN A 26 -3.61 19.76 -6.50
N LYS A 27 -2.79 18.82 -7.00
CA LYS A 27 -2.28 18.89 -8.39
C LYS A 27 -3.36 18.59 -9.42
N ALA A 28 -4.14 17.53 -9.21
CA ALA A 28 -5.25 17.15 -10.07
C ALA A 28 -6.24 18.32 -10.27
N ALA A 29 -6.55 19.06 -9.21
CA ALA A 29 -7.43 20.23 -9.28
C ALA A 29 -6.94 21.33 -10.25
N LYS A 30 -5.62 21.41 -10.48
CA LYS A 30 -4.99 22.43 -11.34
C LYS A 30 -4.73 21.96 -12.76
N ASP A 31 -4.50 20.68 -12.95
CA ASP A 31 -4.12 20.14 -14.25
C ASP A 31 -5.38 19.86 -15.10
N PRO A 32 -5.60 20.64 -16.18
CA PRO A 32 -6.78 20.46 -17.04
C PRO A 32 -6.82 19.11 -17.77
N ASN A 33 -5.69 18.39 -17.82
CA ASN A 33 -5.59 17.07 -18.45
C ASN A 33 -5.79 15.92 -17.45
N ASP A 34 -5.82 16.22 -16.16
CA ASP A 34 -6.02 15.18 -15.14
C ASP A 34 -7.44 14.61 -15.23
N PRO A 35 -7.60 13.28 -15.28
CA PRO A 35 -8.91 12.63 -15.37
C PRO A 35 -9.89 13.07 -14.29
N LEU A 36 -9.42 13.35 -13.08
CA LEU A 36 -10.25 13.78 -11.94
C LEU A 36 -10.37 15.30 -11.78
N GLN A 37 -9.75 16.10 -12.64
CA GLN A 37 -9.63 17.55 -12.49
C GLN A 37 -10.99 18.21 -12.16
N GLN A 38 -12.02 17.95 -12.95
CA GLN A 38 -13.34 18.58 -12.78
C GLN A 38 -14.03 18.15 -11.47
N ILE A 39 -13.83 16.91 -11.06
CA ILE A 39 -14.41 16.36 -9.82
C ILE A 39 -13.70 16.97 -8.62
N ILE A 40 -12.38 16.84 -8.56
CA ILE A 40 -11.56 17.26 -7.41
C ILE A 40 -11.62 18.79 -7.21
N LYS A 41 -11.57 19.56 -8.28
CA LYS A 41 -11.66 21.04 -8.21
C LYS A 41 -12.95 21.54 -7.56
N ASN A 42 -14.05 20.83 -7.78
CA ASN A 42 -15.37 21.22 -7.28
C ASN A 42 -15.80 20.43 -6.04
N ALA A 43 -15.00 19.43 -5.62
CA ALA A 43 -15.32 18.61 -4.45
C ALA A 43 -15.23 19.41 -3.15
N ARG A 44 -16.03 19.00 -2.16
CA ARG A 44 -15.84 19.36 -0.76
C ARG A 44 -15.18 18.20 -0.05
N PHE A 45 -14.26 18.52 0.86
CA PHE A 45 -13.48 17.54 1.58
C PHE A 45 -13.82 17.59 3.06
N HIS A 46 -14.13 16.45 3.63
CA HIS A 46 -14.21 16.26 5.08
C HIS A 46 -12.96 15.47 5.49
N LEU A 47 -12.07 16.12 6.22
CA LEU A 47 -10.83 15.52 6.72
C LEU A 47 -11.04 15.08 8.16
N ILE A 48 -10.94 13.78 8.42
CA ILE A 48 -11.22 13.16 9.72
C ILE A 48 -9.97 12.53 10.28
N ASP A 49 -9.66 12.84 11.53
CA ASP A 49 -8.61 12.19 12.31
C ASP A 49 -8.94 12.21 13.80
N LEU A 50 -8.25 11.40 14.61
CA LEU A 50 -8.34 11.47 16.08
C LEU A 50 -7.87 12.82 16.61
N LYS A 51 -6.82 13.38 15.98
CA LYS A 51 -6.26 14.69 16.28
C LYS A 51 -5.78 15.36 15.00
N GLN A 52 -6.36 16.48 14.68
CA GLN A 52 -5.99 17.25 13.49
C GLN A 52 -4.65 17.96 13.64
N LYS A 53 -3.95 18.09 12.52
CA LYS A 53 -2.82 19.01 12.39
C LYS A 53 -3.31 20.46 12.33
N GLU A 54 -2.40 21.40 12.60
CA GLU A 54 -2.68 22.82 12.46
C GLU A 54 -3.12 23.18 11.03
N LEU A 55 -4.00 24.15 10.88
CA LEU A 55 -4.49 24.61 9.58
C LEU A 55 -3.36 24.94 8.60
N THR A 56 -2.29 25.57 9.09
CA THR A 56 -1.09 25.93 8.32
C THR A 56 -0.37 24.71 7.69
N TYR A 57 -0.53 23.53 8.28
CA TYR A 57 -0.04 22.28 7.68
C TYR A 57 -0.79 21.97 6.40
N PHE A 58 -2.12 22.03 6.42
CA PHE A 58 -2.96 21.75 5.26
C PHE A 58 -2.88 22.86 4.19
N GLU A 59 -2.77 24.13 4.59
CA GLU A 59 -2.56 25.24 3.66
C GLU A 59 -1.32 25.06 2.79
N ARG A 60 -0.27 24.45 3.33
CA ARG A 60 0.95 24.13 2.56
C ARG A 60 0.78 22.98 1.59
N ILE A 61 -0.05 21.98 1.92
CA ILE A 61 -0.24 20.77 1.12
C ILE A 61 -1.28 21.00 0.02
N ILE A 62 -2.40 21.64 0.37
CA ILE A 62 -3.57 21.80 -0.50
C ILE A 62 -4.01 23.26 -0.65
N PRO A 63 -3.10 24.18 -1.01
CA PRO A 63 -3.44 25.61 -1.09
C PRO A 63 -4.61 25.94 -2.04
N ASN A 64 -4.90 25.07 -3.01
CA ASN A 64 -5.98 25.28 -3.97
C ASN A 64 -7.33 24.66 -3.55
N LEU A 65 -7.33 23.83 -2.53
CA LEU A 65 -8.51 23.11 -2.05
C LEU A 65 -8.91 23.49 -0.62
N ILE A 66 -8.08 24.26 0.08
CA ILE A 66 -8.23 24.52 1.52
C ILE A 66 -9.59 25.19 1.86
N GLU A 67 -10.12 26.03 0.97
CA GLU A 67 -11.42 26.68 1.16
C GLU A 67 -12.59 25.68 1.08
N ASN A 68 -12.38 24.50 0.50
CA ASN A 68 -13.37 23.44 0.34
C ASN A 68 -13.26 22.36 1.43
N VAL A 69 -12.46 22.60 2.48
CA VAL A 69 -12.17 21.60 3.51
C VAL A 69 -12.93 21.90 4.80
N THR A 70 -13.47 20.83 5.38
CA THR A 70 -14.02 20.83 6.75
C THR A 70 -13.26 19.80 7.57
N PHE A 71 -12.76 20.21 8.74
CA PHE A 71 -11.99 19.35 9.64
C PHE A 71 -12.88 18.76 10.74
N HIS A 72 -12.64 17.48 11.07
CA HIS A 72 -13.34 16.78 12.15
C HIS A 72 -12.34 15.99 13.00
N GLU A 73 -12.39 16.20 14.31
CA GLU A 73 -11.71 15.33 15.27
C GLU A 73 -12.68 14.27 15.75
N MET A 74 -12.43 13.01 15.37
CA MET A 74 -13.34 11.90 15.67
C MET A 74 -12.60 10.57 15.63
N ASN A 75 -12.94 9.66 16.55
CA ASN A 75 -12.54 8.27 16.43
C ASN A 75 -13.38 7.57 15.35
N VAL A 76 -12.73 7.18 14.26
CA VAL A 76 -13.39 6.54 13.10
C VAL A 76 -13.93 5.14 13.42
N ASN A 77 -13.41 4.46 14.45
CA ASN A 77 -13.96 3.19 14.95
C ASN A 77 -15.27 3.37 15.73
N ASN A 78 -15.67 4.61 16.05
CA ASN A 78 -17.01 4.89 16.54
C ASN A 78 -17.99 4.90 15.37
N ILE A 79 -18.54 3.74 15.04
CA ILE A 79 -19.41 3.53 13.87
C ILE A 79 -20.69 4.39 13.92
N ASP A 80 -21.23 4.66 15.09
CA ASP A 80 -22.43 5.51 15.20
C ASP A 80 -22.11 6.98 14.81
N LEU A 81 -20.93 7.49 15.22
CA LEU A 81 -20.47 8.81 14.79
C LEU A 81 -20.18 8.84 13.29
N MET A 82 -19.59 7.78 12.74
CA MET A 82 -19.35 7.67 11.31
C MET A 82 -20.66 7.64 10.50
N LYS A 83 -21.65 6.85 10.91
CA LYS A 83 -22.96 6.83 10.29
C LYS A 83 -23.62 8.23 10.28
N LYS A 84 -23.59 8.88 11.44
CA LYS A 84 -24.10 10.26 11.56
C LYS A 84 -23.38 11.20 10.60
N HIS A 85 -22.05 11.12 10.56
CA HIS A 85 -21.23 11.94 9.66
C HIS A 85 -21.59 11.72 8.19
N LEU A 86 -21.66 10.45 7.71
CA LEU A 86 -22.00 10.15 6.32
C LEU A 86 -23.36 10.71 5.89
N ILE A 87 -24.34 10.66 6.79
CA ILE A 87 -25.68 11.22 6.53
C ILE A 87 -25.63 12.75 6.47
N GLU A 88 -25.08 13.40 7.51
CA GLU A 88 -25.11 14.87 7.64
C GLU A 88 -24.24 15.55 6.57
N SER A 89 -23.11 14.96 6.18
CA SER A 89 -22.25 15.48 5.14
C SER A 89 -22.73 15.17 3.72
N ASN A 90 -23.61 14.18 3.53
CA ASN A 90 -23.93 13.60 2.23
C ASN A 90 -22.67 13.07 1.49
N THR A 91 -21.78 12.42 2.20
CA THR A 91 -20.55 11.84 1.65
C THR A 91 -20.85 10.90 0.48
N VAL A 92 -20.14 11.08 -0.63
CA VAL A 92 -20.26 10.24 -1.84
C VAL A 92 -19.22 9.12 -1.83
N ILE A 93 -18.03 9.41 -1.32
CA ILE A 93 -16.92 8.47 -1.24
C ILE A 93 -16.14 8.65 0.07
N VAL A 94 -15.79 7.54 0.70
CA VAL A 94 -14.83 7.48 1.79
C VAL A 94 -13.48 6.99 1.23
N VAL A 95 -12.43 7.77 1.45
CA VAL A 95 -11.03 7.41 1.20
C VAL A 95 -10.40 7.13 2.55
N ASP A 96 -10.10 5.86 2.83
CA ASP A 96 -9.66 5.43 4.13
C ASP A 96 -8.15 5.06 4.09
N VAL A 97 -7.36 5.90 4.73
CA VAL A 97 -5.92 5.69 4.93
C VAL A 97 -5.58 5.70 6.43
N SER A 98 -6.58 5.31 7.25
CA SER A 98 -6.49 5.17 8.69
C SER A 98 -6.30 3.70 9.11
N ARG A 99 -6.35 3.45 10.42
CA ARG A 99 -6.42 2.10 11.00
C ARG A 99 -7.86 1.72 11.41
N ALA A 100 -8.87 2.21 10.68
CA ALA A 100 -10.26 1.85 10.93
C ALA A 100 -10.51 0.38 10.56
N ASP A 101 -11.37 -0.31 11.36
CA ASP A 101 -11.82 -1.66 10.99
C ASP A 101 -12.50 -1.65 9.62
N SER A 102 -11.87 -2.30 8.65
CA SER A 102 -12.28 -2.26 7.25
C SER A 102 -13.66 -2.86 7.02
N VAL A 103 -14.04 -3.91 7.75
CA VAL A 103 -15.34 -4.58 7.59
C VAL A 103 -16.45 -3.72 8.18
N GLU A 104 -16.25 -3.12 9.35
CA GLU A 104 -17.22 -2.23 9.97
C GLU A 104 -17.41 -0.94 9.16
N MET A 105 -16.32 -0.37 8.65
CA MET A 105 -16.40 0.80 7.77
C MET A 105 -17.14 0.49 6.46
N LEU A 106 -16.88 -0.68 5.87
CA LEU A 106 -17.62 -1.14 4.69
C LEU A 106 -19.10 -1.39 4.98
N ARG A 107 -19.45 -1.91 6.15
CA ARG A 107 -20.86 -2.04 6.57
C ARG A 107 -21.53 -0.68 6.64
N CYS A 108 -20.85 0.29 7.24
CA CYS A 108 -21.32 1.66 7.32
C CYS A 108 -21.53 2.26 5.91
N CYS A 109 -20.53 2.18 5.04
CA CYS A 109 -20.65 2.67 3.66
C CYS A 109 -21.74 1.94 2.86
N ASN A 110 -21.87 0.62 3.03
CA ASN A 110 -22.89 -0.18 2.35
C ASN A 110 -24.32 0.16 2.80
N GLU A 111 -24.53 0.52 4.05
CA GLU A 111 -25.84 0.94 4.56
C GLU A 111 -26.37 2.16 3.79
N PHE A 112 -25.50 3.12 3.47
CA PHE A 112 -25.87 4.38 2.82
C PHE A 112 -25.55 4.44 1.31
N GLY A 113 -24.98 3.38 0.76
CA GLY A 113 -24.60 3.36 -0.67
C GLY A 113 -23.40 4.25 -1.00
N VAL A 114 -22.58 4.58 -0.02
CA VAL A 114 -21.36 5.38 -0.15
C VAL A 114 -20.24 4.54 -0.77
N LYS A 115 -19.50 5.10 -1.71
CA LYS A 115 -18.31 4.46 -2.30
C LYS A 115 -17.17 4.40 -1.29
N TYR A 116 -16.28 3.42 -1.41
CA TYR A 116 -15.19 3.22 -0.45
C TYR A 116 -13.89 2.79 -1.13
N VAL A 117 -12.77 3.31 -0.67
CA VAL A 117 -11.43 2.84 -1.04
C VAL A 117 -10.51 2.92 0.18
N ASN A 118 -9.71 1.86 0.38
CA ASN A 118 -8.66 1.83 1.42
C ASN A 118 -7.34 1.31 0.86
N THR A 119 -6.29 1.35 1.67
CA THR A 119 -4.92 0.92 1.31
C THR A 119 -4.57 -0.47 1.81
N ALA A 120 -5.25 -0.99 2.85
CA ALA A 120 -4.99 -2.29 3.47
C ALA A 120 -6.23 -2.77 4.24
N LEU A 121 -6.26 -4.05 4.61
CA LEU A 121 -7.26 -4.59 5.53
C LEU A 121 -6.80 -4.37 6.98
N GLU A 122 -7.62 -3.68 7.74
CA GLU A 122 -7.45 -3.47 9.17
C GLU A 122 -8.60 -4.14 9.93
N SER A 123 -8.33 -4.66 11.14
CA SER A 123 -9.36 -5.23 12.01
C SER A 123 -8.99 -5.11 13.47
N GLU A 124 -9.72 -4.28 14.20
CA GLU A 124 -9.53 -4.07 15.63
C GLU A 124 -9.68 -5.40 16.43
N ILE A 125 -10.63 -6.25 16.04
CA ILE A 125 -10.84 -7.55 16.68
C ILE A 125 -9.62 -8.47 16.53
N VAL A 126 -8.99 -8.47 15.37
CA VAL A 126 -7.79 -9.29 15.10
C VAL A 126 -6.58 -8.74 15.84
N ASP A 127 -6.45 -7.42 15.88
CA ASP A 127 -5.29 -6.73 16.48
C ASP A 127 -5.30 -6.82 18.01
N GLU A 128 -6.49 -6.94 18.63
CA GLU A 128 -6.66 -7.10 20.08
C GLU A 128 -6.68 -8.57 20.55
N ASP A 129 -6.73 -9.53 19.63
CA ASP A 129 -6.82 -10.95 19.97
C ASP A 129 -5.43 -11.58 20.20
N GLU A 130 -4.98 -11.57 21.44
CA GLU A 130 -3.70 -12.19 21.87
C GLU A 130 -3.61 -13.70 21.58
N SER A 131 -4.73 -14.37 21.26
CA SER A 131 -4.74 -15.79 20.90
C SER A 131 -4.27 -16.04 19.47
N ILE A 132 -4.26 -15.01 18.64
CA ILE A 132 -3.76 -15.09 17.25
C ILE A 132 -2.24 -15.04 17.29
N SER A 133 -1.62 -16.16 16.99
CA SER A 133 -0.14 -16.26 16.95
C SER A 133 0.47 -15.30 15.93
N SER A 134 1.65 -14.79 16.25
CA SER A 134 2.47 -13.97 15.36
C SER A 134 2.52 -14.54 13.93
N GLY A 135 2.38 -13.69 12.93
CA GLY A 135 2.36 -14.09 11.51
C GLY A 135 0.99 -14.50 10.96
N PHE A 136 -0.04 -14.66 11.78
CA PHE A 136 -1.39 -15.00 11.33
C PHE A 136 -2.40 -13.83 11.27
N PRO A 137 -2.18 -12.64 11.83
CA PRO A 137 -3.15 -11.54 11.79
C PRO A 137 -3.59 -11.19 10.36
N LEU A 138 -2.69 -11.09 9.41
CA LEU A 138 -3.00 -10.81 8.00
C LEU A 138 -3.96 -11.82 7.39
N LYS A 139 -3.71 -13.11 7.62
CA LYS A 139 -4.58 -14.20 7.14
C LYS A 139 -5.96 -14.12 7.79
N GLU A 140 -6.02 -13.78 9.07
CA GLU A 140 -7.28 -13.69 9.80
C GLU A 140 -8.10 -12.46 9.36
N ARG A 141 -7.47 -11.30 9.18
CA ARG A 141 -8.10 -10.11 8.58
C ARG A 141 -8.71 -10.44 7.21
N LEU A 142 -7.94 -11.13 6.34
CA LEU A 142 -8.41 -11.56 5.03
C LEU A 142 -9.60 -12.55 5.15
N ARG A 143 -9.56 -13.52 6.08
CA ARG A 143 -10.64 -14.47 6.32
C ARG A 143 -11.94 -13.76 6.72
N ILE A 144 -11.85 -12.84 7.69
CA ILE A 144 -13.00 -12.05 8.17
C ILE A 144 -13.58 -11.21 7.02
N PHE A 145 -12.73 -10.58 6.22
CA PHE A 145 -13.19 -9.82 5.06
C PHE A 145 -13.90 -10.72 4.04
N GLU A 146 -13.33 -11.84 3.63
CA GLU A 146 -13.92 -12.77 2.64
C GLU A 146 -15.28 -13.31 3.09
N GLU A 147 -15.48 -13.60 4.38
CA GLU A 147 -16.76 -14.04 4.95
C GLU A 147 -17.86 -12.96 4.89
N ASN A 148 -17.47 -11.69 4.86
CA ASN A 148 -18.38 -10.55 4.82
C ASN A 148 -18.57 -9.97 3.41
N LYS A 149 -17.61 -10.15 2.51
CA LYS A 149 -17.53 -9.52 1.19
C LYS A 149 -18.82 -9.59 0.38
N ARG A 150 -19.49 -10.75 0.37
CA ARG A 150 -20.75 -10.96 -0.37
C ARG A 150 -21.94 -10.19 0.18
N LYS A 151 -21.82 -9.60 1.37
CA LYS A 151 -22.88 -8.80 2.01
C LYS A 151 -22.90 -7.36 1.49
N PHE A 152 -21.78 -6.88 0.93
CA PHE A 152 -21.62 -5.51 0.42
C PHE A 152 -22.21 -5.36 -0.99
N LYS A 153 -23.54 -5.16 -1.08
CA LYS A 153 -24.29 -5.12 -2.35
C LYS A 153 -24.83 -3.74 -2.69
N ASN A 154 -24.67 -2.76 -1.79
CA ASN A 154 -25.17 -1.41 -2.00
C ASN A 154 -24.07 -0.37 -2.17
N THR A 155 -22.83 -0.66 -1.79
CA THR A 155 -21.64 0.14 -2.05
C THR A 155 -20.88 -0.37 -3.28
N THR A 156 -19.99 0.46 -3.85
CA THR A 156 -18.88 0.03 -4.72
C THR A 156 -17.60 0.35 -3.97
N ALA A 157 -16.81 -0.66 -3.65
CA ALA A 157 -15.62 -0.53 -2.83
C ALA A 157 -14.39 -1.16 -3.49
N ILE A 158 -13.23 -0.51 -3.36
CA ILE A 158 -11.93 -1.02 -3.79
C ILE A 158 -11.08 -1.19 -2.54
N ILE A 159 -10.62 -2.41 -2.31
CA ILE A 159 -9.90 -2.82 -1.11
C ILE A 159 -8.43 -3.02 -1.45
N GLY A 160 -7.55 -2.49 -0.60
CA GLY A 160 -6.12 -2.59 -0.81
C GLY A 160 -5.66 -1.84 -2.05
N SER A 161 -6.09 -0.59 -2.26
CA SER A 161 -5.67 0.27 -3.38
C SER A 161 -4.52 1.19 -2.96
N GLY A 162 -3.47 0.59 -2.42
CA GLY A 162 -2.21 1.24 -2.13
C GLY A 162 -1.13 0.87 -3.14
N MET A 163 0.09 0.72 -2.67
CA MET A 163 1.22 0.23 -3.45
C MET A 163 1.26 -1.30 -3.44
N ASN A 164 1.40 -1.87 -2.28
CA ASN A 164 1.31 -3.28 -1.92
C ASN A 164 0.52 -3.39 -0.57
N PRO A 165 -0.73 -3.85 -0.63
CA PRO A 165 -1.51 -4.27 -1.81
C PRO A 165 -1.93 -3.12 -2.73
N GLY A 166 -2.25 -3.48 -3.99
CA GLY A 166 -2.86 -2.57 -4.97
C GLY A 166 -2.11 -2.51 -6.29
N ILE A 167 -1.17 -1.58 -6.43
CA ILE A 167 -0.42 -1.36 -7.68
C ILE A 167 0.27 -2.64 -8.15
N VAL A 168 0.87 -3.41 -7.26
CA VAL A 168 1.57 -4.66 -7.61
C VAL A 168 0.64 -5.73 -8.18
N GLN A 169 -0.62 -5.77 -7.75
CA GLN A 169 -1.63 -6.68 -8.32
C GLN A 169 -1.97 -6.27 -9.75
N TRP A 170 -2.13 -4.96 -10.01
CA TRP A 170 -2.26 -4.48 -11.37
C TRP A 170 -1.02 -4.77 -12.21
N MET A 171 0.19 -4.57 -11.69
CA MET A 171 1.45 -4.89 -12.38
C MET A 171 1.51 -6.37 -12.79
N ALA A 172 1.15 -7.27 -11.89
CA ALA A 172 1.14 -8.71 -12.16
C ALA A 172 0.22 -9.06 -13.33
N ILE A 173 -0.99 -8.51 -13.33
CA ILE A 173 -1.98 -8.73 -14.38
C ILE A 173 -1.53 -8.09 -15.71
N ASP A 174 -1.05 -6.86 -15.67
CA ASP A 174 -0.58 -6.14 -16.86
C ASP A 174 0.57 -6.90 -17.55
N LEU A 175 1.53 -7.39 -16.76
CA LEU A 175 2.64 -8.18 -17.26
C LEU A 175 2.21 -9.55 -17.81
N MET A 176 1.32 -10.27 -17.12
CA MET A 176 0.78 -11.54 -17.60
C MET A 176 -0.04 -11.39 -18.89
N ASN A 177 -0.79 -10.28 -19.01
CA ASN A 177 -1.61 -10.02 -20.20
C ASN A 177 -0.78 -9.73 -21.46
N GLN A 178 0.47 -9.31 -21.34
CA GLN A 178 1.37 -9.16 -22.49
C GLN A 178 1.77 -10.53 -23.08
N PHE A 179 1.71 -11.59 -22.28
CA PHE A 179 2.11 -12.94 -22.67
C PHE A 179 1.05 -14.00 -22.27
N PRO A 180 -0.17 -13.90 -22.82
CA PRO A 180 -1.33 -14.64 -22.32
C PRO A 180 -1.26 -16.18 -22.50
N PHE A 181 -0.32 -16.65 -23.31
CA PHE A 181 -0.12 -18.08 -23.56
C PHE A 181 0.99 -18.71 -22.71
N GLU A 182 1.74 -17.89 -21.96
CA GLU A 182 2.80 -18.35 -21.07
C GLU A 182 2.30 -18.31 -19.62
N LYS A 183 2.52 -19.39 -18.89
CA LYS A 183 2.11 -19.49 -17.48
C LYS A 183 3.35 -19.40 -16.59
N PRO A 184 3.47 -18.41 -15.73
CA PRO A 184 4.54 -18.35 -14.74
C PRO A 184 4.38 -19.44 -13.69
N LEU A 185 5.50 -19.89 -13.13
CA LEU A 185 5.56 -20.79 -11.97
C LEU A 185 5.38 -20.03 -10.67
N ALA A 186 5.85 -18.78 -10.64
CA ALA A 186 5.76 -17.92 -9.48
C ALA A 186 5.56 -16.45 -9.88
N CYS A 187 4.99 -15.69 -8.94
CA CYS A 187 4.88 -14.23 -8.96
C CYS A 187 5.40 -13.69 -7.63
N TYR A 188 6.55 -13.03 -7.65
CA TYR A 188 7.08 -12.37 -6.47
C TYR A 188 6.84 -10.88 -6.55
N ILE A 189 6.24 -10.35 -5.49
CA ILE A 189 6.20 -8.92 -5.23
C ILE A 189 7.56 -8.55 -4.67
N VAL A 190 8.16 -7.50 -5.17
CA VAL A 190 9.51 -7.10 -4.80
C VAL A 190 9.58 -5.62 -4.51
N GLU A 191 10.26 -5.26 -3.42
CA GLU A 191 10.45 -3.88 -3.04
C GLU A 191 11.86 -3.65 -2.50
N HIS A 192 12.47 -2.56 -2.92
CA HIS A 192 13.76 -2.11 -2.40
C HIS A 192 13.71 -0.61 -2.12
N ASP A 193 13.48 -0.29 -0.86
CA ASP A 193 13.52 1.07 -0.33
C ASP A 193 14.89 1.35 0.29
N ASN A 194 15.76 2.04 -0.46
CA ASN A 194 17.07 2.45 0.03
C ASN A 194 17.11 3.90 0.56
N SER A 195 15.93 4.44 0.84
CA SER A 195 15.76 5.80 1.34
C SER A 195 16.49 6.01 2.67
N PHE A 196 17.25 7.10 2.76
CA PHE A 196 17.91 7.50 4.01
C PHE A 196 18.20 9.02 4.01
N TYR A 197 18.68 9.53 5.14
CA TYR A 197 19.10 10.92 5.23
C TYR A 197 20.26 11.22 4.30
N GLU A 198 20.22 12.36 3.61
CA GLU A 198 21.37 12.87 2.79
C GLU A 198 22.63 13.04 3.65
N ASN A 199 22.46 13.48 4.90
CA ASN A 199 23.51 13.46 5.91
C ASN A 199 23.30 12.31 6.90
N PRO A 200 23.94 11.14 6.73
CA PRO A 200 23.74 9.99 7.59
C PRO A 200 24.21 10.20 9.04
N SER A 201 25.00 11.24 9.31
CA SER A 201 25.49 11.52 10.68
C SER A 201 24.40 11.98 11.66
N ILE A 202 23.22 12.36 11.16
CA ILE A 202 22.08 12.72 12.01
C ILE A 202 21.31 11.51 12.52
N ALA A 203 21.57 10.33 11.94
CA ALA A 203 20.94 9.10 12.36
C ALA A 203 21.47 8.63 13.73
N GLN A 204 20.57 8.18 14.58
CA GLN A 204 20.90 7.62 15.89
C GLN A 204 21.14 6.11 15.75
N LYS A 205 22.05 5.55 16.54
CA LYS A 205 22.50 4.15 16.40
C LYS A 205 21.40 3.13 16.68
N GLU A 206 20.64 3.33 17.75
CA GLU A 206 19.59 2.42 18.23
C GLU A 206 18.20 2.94 17.81
N THR A 207 18.03 3.22 16.51
CA THR A 207 16.79 3.75 15.97
C THR A 207 16.44 3.06 14.66
N ILE A 208 15.22 2.54 14.59
CA ILE A 208 14.61 1.98 13.36
C ILE A 208 14.12 3.13 12.49
N TYR A 209 14.61 3.20 11.27
CA TYR A 209 14.21 4.21 10.27
C TYR A 209 13.47 3.56 9.11
N THR A 210 12.26 4.01 8.85
CA THR A 210 11.43 3.57 7.71
C THR A 210 10.78 4.76 7.01
N THR A 211 10.32 4.57 5.79
CA THR A 211 9.57 5.57 5.00
C THR A 211 8.06 5.49 5.21
N TRP A 212 7.60 4.45 5.89
CA TRP A 212 6.20 4.20 6.27
C TRP A 212 6.11 3.85 7.76
N SER A 213 4.96 3.40 8.25
CA SER A 213 4.74 3.13 9.68
C SER A 213 5.82 2.20 10.27
N PRO A 214 6.69 2.67 11.17
CA PRO A 214 7.69 1.81 11.78
C PRO A 214 7.10 0.68 12.64
N ASP A 215 5.92 0.91 13.22
CA ASP A 215 5.24 -0.11 14.03
C ASP A 215 4.73 -1.25 13.16
N CYS A 216 4.01 -0.94 12.06
CA CYS A 216 3.57 -1.97 11.10
C CYS A 216 4.76 -2.70 10.47
N PHE A 217 5.85 -1.97 10.15
CA PHE A 217 7.07 -2.59 9.66
C PHE A 217 7.63 -3.61 10.65
N LEU A 218 7.70 -3.30 11.95
CA LEU A 218 8.21 -4.22 12.96
C LEU A 218 7.28 -5.41 13.19
N GLU A 219 5.97 -5.24 13.07
CA GLU A 219 5.01 -6.35 13.11
C GLU A 219 5.34 -7.39 12.03
N GLU A 220 5.63 -6.95 10.80
CA GLU A 220 5.97 -7.84 9.69
C GLU A 220 7.43 -8.35 9.74
N ALA A 221 8.36 -7.49 10.12
CA ALA A 221 9.79 -7.75 10.04
C ALA A 221 10.36 -8.54 11.23
N VAL A 222 9.73 -8.44 12.41
CA VAL A 222 10.30 -8.94 13.68
C VAL A 222 9.35 -9.87 14.41
N THR A 223 8.04 -9.57 14.44
CA THR A 223 7.07 -10.40 15.18
C THR A 223 6.36 -11.43 14.29
N SER A 224 6.61 -11.41 12.99
CA SER A 224 6.09 -12.38 12.03
C SER A 224 7.14 -13.38 11.56
N PHE A 225 6.71 -14.40 10.82
CA PHE A 225 7.57 -15.38 10.18
C PHE A 225 7.66 -15.12 8.67
N PRO A 226 8.79 -15.46 8.01
CA PRO A 226 8.86 -15.45 6.55
C PRO A 226 7.75 -16.33 5.97
N MET A 227 6.99 -15.81 5.01
CA MET A 227 5.83 -16.49 4.49
C MET A 227 5.75 -16.36 2.96
N PHE A 228 5.35 -17.44 2.30
CA PHE A 228 4.98 -17.47 0.90
C PHE A 228 3.79 -18.41 0.67
N VAL A 229 3.12 -18.27 -0.45
CA VAL A 229 2.01 -19.15 -0.84
C VAL A 229 2.49 -20.11 -1.93
N LYS A 230 2.13 -21.37 -1.82
CA LYS A 230 2.35 -22.40 -2.84
C LYS A 230 1.14 -23.31 -2.95
N GLN A 231 0.63 -23.49 -4.16
CA GLN A 231 -0.58 -24.30 -4.40
C GLN A 231 -1.76 -23.91 -3.50
N ASN A 232 -1.99 -22.62 -3.36
CA ASN A 232 -3.02 -21.99 -2.50
C ASN A 232 -2.84 -22.22 -0.99
N ILE A 233 -1.70 -22.77 -0.56
CA ILE A 233 -1.39 -23.04 0.84
C ILE A 233 -0.33 -22.02 1.30
N PRO A 234 -0.59 -21.23 2.35
CA PRO A 234 0.44 -20.42 2.98
C PRO A 234 1.45 -21.31 3.68
N ILE A 235 2.72 -21.06 3.43
CA ILE A 235 3.86 -21.78 4.02
C ILE A 235 4.66 -20.76 4.82
N PHE A 236 4.82 -21.02 6.11
CA PHE A 236 5.64 -20.23 7.01
C PHE A 236 6.98 -20.94 7.22
N LEU A 237 8.06 -20.22 7.07
CA LEU A 237 9.39 -20.73 7.42
C LEU A 237 9.57 -20.54 8.93
N TYR A 238 10.10 -21.58 9.60
CA TYR A 238 10.42 -21.49 11.02
C TYR A 238 11.80 -20.84 11.19
N ASP A 239 11.82 -19.53 10.94
CA ASP A 239 13.04 -18.70 10.98
C ASP A 239 12.66 -17.24 11.24
N ASP A 240 13.64 -16.40 11.61
CA ASP A 240 13.43 -14.97 11.70
C ASP A 240 13.43 -14.36 10.30
N VAL A 241 12.59 -13.34 10.06
CA VAL A 241 12.47 -12.69 8.74
C VAL A 241 13.83 -12.19 8.24
N TYR A 242 14.64 -11.62 9.11
CA TYR A 242 15.95 -11.04 8.76
C TYR A 242 17.13 -12.02 8.83
N SER A 243 16.90 -13.30 9.18
CA SER A 243 17.93 -14.36 9.15
C SER A 243 18.19 -14.91 7.75
N VAL A 244 17.25 -14.73 6.83
CA VAL A 244 17.32 -15.24 5.44
C VAL A 244 17.06 -14.12 4.45
N GLU A 245 17.78 -14.15 3.33
CA GLU A 245 17.53 -13.25 2.19
C GLU A 245 17.27 -14.04 0.91
N PHE A 246 16.54 -13.40 0.02
CA PHE A 246 16.17 -13.96 -1.28
C PHE A 246 16.63 -13.03 -2.40
N LYS A 247 17.31 -13.60 -3.39
CA LYS A 247 17.84 -12.85 -4.53
C LYS A 247 16.72 -12.39 -5.43
N VAL A 248 16.75 -11.12 -5.81
CA VAL A 248 15.88 -10.48 -6.81
C VAL A 248 16.74 -9.91 -7.93
N THR A 249 16.39 -10.23 -9.17
CA THR A 249 17.04 -9.70 -10.38
C THR A 249 15.98 -9.04 -11.26
N LEU A 250 16.12 -7.73 -11.50
CA LEU A 250 15.27 -6.93 -12.36
C LEU A 250 16.14 -6.25 -13.44
N GLY A 251 16.67 -7.06 -14.35
CA GLY A 251 17.69 -6.62 -15.30
C GLY A 251 19.00 -6.25 -14.59
N GLU A 252 19.41 -4.98 -14.71
CA GLU A 252 20.63 -4.49 -14.04
C GLU A 252 20.47 -4.26 -12.52
N LYS A 253 19.24 -4.17 -12.03
CA LYS A 253 18.97 -4.04 -10.59
C LYS A 253 18.99 -5.41 -9.95
N VAL A 254 19.99 -5.66 -9.09
CA VAL A 254 20.11 -6.92 -8.33
C VAL A 254 20.23 -6.57 -6.85
N PHE A 255 19.39 -7.19 -6.04
CA PHE A 255 19.44 -7.03 -4.59
C PHE A 255 19.01 -8.32 -3.89
N TYR A 256 19.20 -8.36 -2.59
CA TYR A 256 18.72 -9.40 -1.70
C TYR A 256 17.76 -8.74 -0.70
N GLY A 257 16.59 -9.33 -0.52
CA GLY A 257 15.57 -8.86 0.42
C GLY A 257 15.06 -9.98 1.31
N CYS A 258 14.38 -9.61 2.38
CA CYS A 258 13.77 -10.53 3.32
C CYS A 258 12.35 -10.90 2.86
N LEU A 259 11.92 -12.11 3.17
CA LEU A 259 10.58 -12.57 2.85
C LEU A 259 9.63 -12.16 3.96
N MET A 260 8.71 -11.26 3.67
CA MET A 260 7.74 -10.74 4.63
C MET A 260 6.32 -11.23 4.32
N PRO A 261 5.46 -11.44 5.32
CA PRO A 261 4.05 -11.70 5.10
C PRO A 261 3.37 -10.44 4.56
N HIS A 262 2.48 -10.61 3.56
CA HIS A 262 1.73 -9.48 3.01
C HIS A 262 0.41 -9.92 2.38
N GLU A 263 -0.61 -9.04 2.32
CA GLU A 263 -1.98 -9.40 1.91
C GLU A 263 -2.06 -9.94 0.48
N GLU A 264 -1.46 -9.26 -0.47
CA GLU A 264 -1.54 -9.60 -1.90
C GLU A 264 -0.87 -10.93 -2.23
N VAL A 265 0.05 -11.41 -1.39
CA VAL A 265 0.69 -12.72 -1.55
C VAL A 265 -0.35 -13.83 -1.53
N PHE A 266 -1.31 -13.76 -0.59
CA PHE A 266 -2.42 -14.73 -0.50
C PHE A 266 -3.34 -14.63 -1.71
N ILE A 267 -3.65 -13.40 -2.13
CA ILE A 267 -4.61 -13.12 -3.19
C ILE A 267 -4.04 -13.60 -4.54
N ILE A 268 -2.84 -13.16 -4.90
CA ILE A 268 -2.15 -13.53 -6.15
C ILE A 268 -1.91 -15.04 -6.21
N GLY A 269 -1.39 -15.63 -5.14
CA GLY A 269 -1.13 -17.07 -5.07
C GLY A 269 -2.38 -17.90 -5.29
N LYS A 270 -3.52 -17.51 -4.71
CA LYS A 270 -4.82 -18.17 -4.88
C LYS A 270 -5.40 -17.93 -6.27
N LEU A 271 -5.39 -16.69 -6.76
CA LEU A 271 -6.02 -16.29 -8.01
C LEU A 271 -5.41 -17.00 -9.21
N PHE A 272 -4.09 -17.07 -9.27
CA PHE A 272 -3.34 -17.63 -10.40
C PHE A 272 -2.83 -19.06 -10.16
N ASN A 273 -3.04 -19.60 -8.97
CA ASN A 273 -2.56 -20.94 -8.56
C ASN A 273 -1.06 -21.13 -8.81
N LEU A 274 -0.25 -20.19 -8.35
CA LEU A 274 1.20 -20.16 -8.48
C LEU A 274 1.90 -19.93 -7.13
N GLU A 275 3.23 -20.06 -7.10
CA GLU A 275 4.00 -19.66 -5.92
C GLU A 275 4.04 -18.13 -5.86
N SER A 276 3.77 -17.54 -4.68
CA SER A 276 3.77 -16.09 -4.47
C SER A 276 4.42 -15.74 -3.15
N GLY A 277 5.22 -14.67 -3.12
CA GLY A 277 5.88 -14.14 -1.94
C GLY A 277 6.19 -12.67 -2.09
N PHE A 278 6.40 -11.97 -0.97
CA PHE A 278 6.83 -10.58 -0.94
C PHE A 278 8.27 -10.49 -0.43
N VAL A 279 9.17 -10.00 -1.26
CA VAL A 279 10.61 -9.84 -0.95
C VAL A 279 10.92 -8.36 -0.80
N TYR A 280 11.20 -7.94 0.43
CA TYR A 280 11.42 -6.55 0.80
C TYR A 280 12.83 -6.30 1.32
N ARG A 281 13.41 -5.19 0.88
CA ARG A 281 14.67 -4.65 1.39
C ARG A 281 14.45 -3.22 1.84
N VAL A 282 14.59 -2.97 3.15
CA VAL A 282 14.64 -1.61 3.71
C VAL A 282 16.10 -1.09 3.69
N ASN A 283 16.31 0.18 3.99
CA ASN A 283 17.63 0.80 4.07
C ASN A 283 18.62 0.00 4.93
N GLU A 284 19.89 0.17 4.62
CA GLU A 284 20.96 -0.64 5.20
C GLU A 284 21.13 -0.42 6.71
N HIS A 285 20.86 0.78 7.22
CA HIS A 285 20.94 1.08 8.65
C HIS A 285 19.96 0.21 9.45
N THR A 286 18.69 0.23 9.09
CA THR A 286 17.63 -0.56 9.74
C THR A 286 17.86 -2.06 9.55
N THR A 287 18.25 -2.50 8.34
CA THR A 287 18.58 -3.90 8.06
C THR A 287 19.68 -4.41 8.99
N ASN A 288 20.79 -3.66 9.11
CA ASN A 288 21.91 -4.06 9.96
C ASN A 288 21.57 -4.01 11.45
N LEU A 289 20.79 -3.02 11.88
CA LEU A 289 20.35 -2.91 13.27
C LEU A 289 19.52 -4.14 13.69
N ILE A 290 18.54 -4.54 12.87
CA ILE A 290 17.73 -5.74 13.15
C ILE A 290 18.63 -6.99 13.16
N ARG A 291 19.45 -7.21 12.15
CA ARG A 291 20.31 -8.40 12.03
C ARG A 291 21.28 -8.58 13.20
N ASN A 292 21.86 -7.49 13.65
CA ASN A 292 22.80 -7.54 14.78
C ASN A 292 22.14 -7.88 16.11
N ASN A 293 20.80 -7.82 16.19
CA ASN A 293 20.03 -8.01 17.41
C ASN A 293 18.97 -9.14 17.30
N LEU A 294 19.01 -9.99 16.27
CA LEU A 294 18.00 -11.06 16.05
C LEU A 294 17.81 -11.99 17.24
N LYS A 295 18.85 -12.22 18.06
CA LYS A 295 18.75 -13.07 19.26
C LYS A 295 17.93 -12.45 20.40
N ASN A 296 17.57 -11.19 20.29
CA ASN A 296 16.82 -10.45 21.33
C ASN A 296 15.73 -9.58 20.68
N THR A 297 14.61 -10.22 20.34
CA THR A 297 13.45 -9.55 19.74
C THR A 297 12.92 -8.40 20.59
N ASP A 298 12.90 -8.56 21.91
CA ASP A 298 12.43 -7.52 22.85
C ASP A 298 13.31 -6.25 22.77
N GLU A 299 14.61 -6.44 22.56
CA GLU A 299 15.53 -5.30 22.37
C GLU A 299 15.24 -4.54 21.08
N ILE A 300 14.98 -5.27 19.96
CA ILE A 300 14.61 -4.64 18.68
C ILE A 300 13.31 -3.84 18.83
N LEU A 301 12.31 -4.41 19.50
CA LEU A 301 11.02 -3.75 19.73
C LEU A 301 11.14 -2.53 20.66
N GLY A 302 12.15 -2.51 21.51
CA GLY A 302 12.48 -1.40 22.41
C GLY A 302 13.27 -0.26 21.79
N PHE A 303 13.81 -0.40 20.58
CA PHE A 303 14.53 0.67 19.89
C PHE A 303 13.60 1.86 19.56
N ASP A 304 14.19 3.05 19.50
CA ASP A 304 13.50 4.22 18.98
C ASP A 304 13.03 3.99 17.55
N LYS A 305 11.90 4.58 17.18
CA LYS A 305 11.28 4.45 15.88
C LYS A 305 11.13 5.82 15.24
N LYS A 306 11.62 5.99 14.03
CA LYS A 306 11.53 7.28 13.32
C LYS A 306 11.14 7.10 11.86
N LEU A 307 10.15 7.88 11.47
CA LEU A 307 9.78 8.02 10.09
C LEU A 307 10.79 8.89 9.34
N LEU A 308 11.25 8.42 8.19
CA LEU A 308 12.02 9.21 7.24
C LEU A 308 11.09 10.19 6.50
N ASP A 309 10.96 11.38 7.08
CA ASP A 309 10.15 12.47 6.50
C ASP A 309 11.08 13.55 5.90
N PRO A 310 11.02 13.76 4.57
CA PRO A 310 11.87 14.76 3.90
C PRO A 310 11.58 16.20 4.32
N SER A 311 10.46 16.47 4.99
CA SER A 311 10.17 17.78 5.57
C SER A 311 10.96 18.07 6.84
N THR A 312 11.51 17.05 7.51
CA THR A 312 12.33 17.18 8.72
C THR A 312 13.81 17.24 8.40
N ALA A 313 14.28 16.44 7.45
CA ALA A 313 15.63 16.44 6.93
C ALA A 313 15.66 15.91 5.49
N PRO A 314 16.53 16.43 4.60
CA PRO A 314 16.65 15.95 3.22
C PRO A 314 16.92 14.45 3.16
N LEU A 315 16.17 13.77 2.31
CA LEU A 315 16.33 12.36 2.01
C LEU A 315 16.98 12.15 0.63
N VAL A 316 17.80 11.12 0.54
CA VAL A 316 18.33 10.56 -0.70
C VAL A 316 17.79 9.14 -0.87
N GLY A 317 18.09 8.53 -2.01
CA GLY A 317 17.63 7.19 -2.35
C GLY A 317 16.29 7.19 -3.07
N GLU A 318 15.86 5.98 -3.33
CA GLU A 318 14.68 5.68 -4.15
C GLU A 318 13.93 4.49 -3.56
N ASP A 319 12.66 4.41 -3.88
CA ASP A 319 11.84 3.23 -3.63
C ASP A 319 11.50 2.55 -4.96
N VAL A 320 11.91 1.28 -5.07
CA VAL A 320 11.68 0.40 -6.21
C VAL A 320 10.62 -0.60 -5.81
N VAL A 321 9.46 -0.53 -6.43
CA VAL A 321 8.39 -1.52 -6.24
C VAL A 321 8.10 -2.24 -7.54
N GLY A 322 7.90 -3.55 -7.52
CA GLY A 322 7.66 -4.29 -8.73
C GLY A 322 7.15 -5.71 -8.55
N VAL A 323 7.06 -6.39 -9.68
CA VAL A 323 6.65 -7.78 -9.80
C VAL A 323 7.65 -8.53 -10.65
N LEU A 324 8.03 -9.72 -10.19
CA LEU A 324 8.89 -10.67 -10.86
C LEU A 324 8.11 -11.96 -11.15
N LEU A 325 7.85 -12.25 -12.42
CA LEU A 325 7.26 -13.51 -12.87
C LEU A 325 8.36 -14.50 -13.21
N VAL A 326 8.33 -15.67 -12.60
CA VAL A 326 9.32 -16.74 -12.77
C VAL A 326 8.77 -17.81 -13.70
N TYR A 327 9.53 -18.15 -14.73
CA TYR A 327 9.28 -19.27 -15.65
C TYR A 327 10.39 -20.32 -15.49
N GLU A 328 10.33 -21.43 -16.21
CA GLU A 328 11.34 -22.49 -16.12
C GLU A 328 12.74 -22.05 -16.53
N ASP A 329 12.82 -21.23 -17.57
CA ASP A 329 14.06 -20.84 -18.24
C ASP A 329 14.41 -19.35 -18.15
N LYS A 330 13.45 -18.51 -17.79
CA LYS A 330 13.56 -17.05 -17.77
C LYS A 330 12.74 -16.42 -16.66
N GLU A 331 12.89 -15.13 -16.50
CA GLU A 331 12.03 -14.31 -15.63
C GLU A 331 11.60 -13.05 -16.36
N ARG A 332 10.39 -12.58 -16.08
CA ARG A 332 9.91 -11.26 -16.56
C ARG A 332 9.58 -10.37 -15.39
N TYR A 333 9.80 -9.10 -15.58
CA TYR A 333 9.54 -8.13 -14.52
C TYR A 333 8.89 -6.86 -15.04
N ILE A 334 8.17 -6.23 -14.14
CA ILE A 334 7.72 -4.85 -14.21
C ILE A 334 8.04 -4.18 -12.89
N TYR A 335 8.61 -2.99 -12.92
CA TYR A 335 8.82 -2.21 -11.71
C TYR A 335 8.65 -0.71 -11.96
N ASN A 336 8.39 0.03 -10.90
CA ASN A 336 8.44 1.48 -10.86
C ASN A 336 9.54 1.91 -9.89
N VAL A 337 10.12 3.09 -10.15
CA VAL A 337 11.11 3.72 -9.27
C VAL A 337 10.66 5.13 -8.97
N MET A 338 10.58 5.48 -7.69
CA MET A 338 10.40 6.86 -7.27
C MET A 338 11.58 7.34 -6.44
N ASN A 339 12.11 8.49 -6.79
CA ASN A 339 13.22 9.13 -6.09
C ASN A 339 12.70 10.09 -5.01
N ASN A 340 13.29 10.06 -3.81
CA ASN A 340 12.84 10.90 -2.69
C ASN A 340 12.92 12.40 -2.96
N LYS A 341 13.99 12.85 -3.62
CA LYS A 341 14.18 14.27 -3.93
C LYS A 341 13.09 14.79 -4.88
N ASP A 342 12.77 14.01 -5.92
CA ASP A 342 11.74 14.37 -6.88
C ASP A 342 10.34 14.29 -6.26
N SER A 343 10.09 13.27 -5.46
CA SER A 343 8.83 13.10 -4.71
C SER A 343 8.60 14.28 -3.77
N PHE A 344 9.61 14.69 -3.02
CA PHE A 344 9.51 15.84 -2.12
C PHE A 344 9.34 17.15 -2.88
N THR A 345 10.14 17.39 -3.92
CA THR A 345 10.06 18.62 -4.71
C THR A 345 8.69 18.78 -5.36
N ASN A 346 8.12 17.69 -5.88
CA ASN A 346 6.89 17.76 -6.64
C ASN A 346 5.62 17.59 -5.80
N TYR A 347 5.67 16.82 -4.69
CA TYR A 347 4.50 16.44 -3.89
C TYR A 347 4.67 16.67 -2.39
N GLY A 348 5.84 17.12 -1.92
CA GLY A 348 6.10 17.41 -0.51
C GLY A 348 6.12 16.17 0.39
N THR A 349 6.35 14.98 -0.16
CA THR A 349 6.33 13.69 0.56
C THR A 349 7.51 12.81 0.16
N ASN A 350 7.74 11.68 0.84
CA ASN A 350 8.72 10.68 0.44
C ASN A 350 8.19 9.80 -0.72
N ALA A 351 9.08 8.99 -1.29
CA ALA A 351 8.79 8.14 -2.44
C ALA A 351 7.71 7.10 -2.15
N THR A 352 7.81 6.38 -1.04
CA THR A 352 6.90 5.30 -0.64
C THR A 352 5.47 5.82 -0.45
N TYR A 353 5.28 6.91 0.30
CA TYR A 353 3.95 7.49 0.45
C TYR A 353 3.36 8.00 -0.86
N LEU A 354 4.20 8.50 -1.77
CA LEU A 354 3.74 8.93 -3.07
C LEU A 354 3.25 7.74 -3.91
N GLN A 355 3.98 6.62 -3.91
CA GLN A 355 3.55 5.40 -4.62
C GLN A 355 2.22 4.88 -4.06
N VAL A 356 2.07 4.80 -2.74
CA VAL A 356 0.79 4.42 -2.10
C VAL A 356 -0.34 5.36 -2.55
N ALA A 357 -0.10 6.67 -2.53
CA ALA A 357 -1.09 7.67 -2.92
C ALA A 357 -1.49 7.58 -4.41
N CYS A 358 -0.59 7.15 -5.29
CA CYS A 358 -0.93 6.89 -6.70
C CYS A 358 -1.92 5.74 -6.84
N GLY A 359 -1.80 4.68 -6.03
CA GLY A 359 -2.77 3.59 -5.96
C GLY A 359 -4.14 4.07 -5.46
N VAL A 360 -4.15 4.87 -4.39
CA VAL A 360 -5.40 5.48 -3.87
C VAL A 360 -6.05 6.37 -4.94
N TYR A 361 -5.28 7.20 -5.62
CA TYR A 361 -5.76 8.04 -6.72
C TYR A 361 -6.40 7.20 -7.83
N ALA A 362 -5.75 6.11 -8.26
CA ALA A 362 -6.30 5.23 -9.29
C ALA A 362 -7.61 4.56 -8.85
N GLY A 363 -7.70 4.15 -7.57
CA GLY A 363 -8.93 3.63 -6.97
C GLY A 363 -10.06 4.67 -6.96
N VAL A 364 -9.78 5.88 -6.51
CA VAL A 364 -10.75 7.01 -6.52
C VAL A 364 -11.21 7.32 -7.94
N ALA A 365 -10.28 7.37 -8.92
CA ALA A 365 -10.60 7.61 -10.32
C ALA A 365 -11.50 6.50 -10.89
N SER A 366 -11.19 5.24 -10.61
CA SER A 366 -12.03 4.11 -11.03
C SER A 366 -13.44 4.20 -10.44
N LEU A 367 -13.57 4.60 -9.18
CA LEU A 367 -14.88 4.75 -8.53
C LEU A 367 -15.70 5.91 -9.10
N PHE A 368 -15.09 6.99 -9.57
CA PHE A 368 -15.81 8.13 -10.12
C PHE A 368 -16.08 8.01 -11.63
N LEU A 369 -15.13 7.47 -12.39
CA LEU A 369 -15.13 7.58 -13.86
C LEU A 369 -15.54 6.29 -14.56
N ASP A 370 -15.36 5.13 -13.92
CA ASP A 370 -15.68 3.84 -14.51
C ASP A 370 -17.06 3.34 -14.04
N SER A 371 -17.69 2.53 -14.87
CA SER A 371 -18.98 1.89 -14.56
C SER A 371 -18.75 0.57 -13.80
N VAL A 372 -18.24 0.66 -12.58
CA VAL A 372 -18.03 -0.51 -11.73
C VAL A 372 -19.33 -0.89 -11.03
N ALA A 373 -19.72 -2.16 -11.11
CA ALA A 373 -20.91 -2.65 -10.42
C ALA A 373 -20.75 -2.57 -8.89
N LYS A 374 -21.88 -2.53 -8.18
CA LYS A 374 -21.86 -2.58 -6.71
C LYS A 374 -21.25 -3.88 -6.21
N GLY A 375 -20.41 -3.79 -5.19
CA GLY A 375 -19.63 -4.88 -4.61
C GLY A 375 -18.34 -4.38 -4.00
N ALA A 376 -17.59 -5.26 -3.35
CA ALA A 376 -16.25 -5.01 -2.85
C ALA A 376 -15.24 -5.81 -3.70
N TYR A 377 -14.21 -5.14 -4.18
CA TYR A 377 -13.21 -5.68 -5.10
C TYR A 377 -11.81 -5.42 -4.57
N PHE A 378 -10.96 -6.43 -4.57
CA PHE A 378 -9.52 -6.18 -4.58
C PHE A 378 -9.11 -5.61 -5.94
N VAL A 379 -7.93 -5.01 -6.03
CA VAL A 379 -7.47 -4.37 -7.29
C VAL A 379 -7.36 -5.38 -8.43
N ASP A 380 -6.90 -6.59 -8.18
CA ASP A 380 -6.87 -7.67 -9.17
C ASP A 380 -8.27 -8.05 -9.69
N GLU A 381 -9.24 -8.18 -8.78
CA GLU A 381 -10.64 -8.45 -9.15
C GLU A 381 -11.25 -7.29 -9.94
N LEU A 382 -10.95 -6.04 -9.54
CA LEU A 382 -11.37 -4.86 -10.28
C LEU A 382 -10.87 -4.91 -11.72
N VAL A 383 -9.58 -5.17 -11.89
CA VAL A 383 -8.91 -5.18 -13.21
C VAL A 383 -9.36 -6.35 -14.08
N LEU A 384 -9.54 -7.55 -13.50
CA LEU A 384 -9.92 -8.75 -14.24
C LEU A 384 -11.42 -8.86 -14.55
N ASN A 385 -12.27 -8.40 -13.63
CA ASN A 385 -13.70 -8.67 -13.68
C ASN A 385 -14.54 -7.45 -14.09
N THR A 386 -13.89 -6.30 -14.31
CA THR A 386 -14.58 -5.08 -14.70
C THR A 386 -13.89 -4.40 -15.89
N ASN A 387 -14.51 -3.37 -16.45
CA ASN A 387 -13.89 -2.53 -17.48
C ASN A 387 -13.19 -1.32 -16.86
N SER A 388 -12.55 -1.49 -15.72
CA SER A 388 -11.85 -0.39 -15.06
C SER A 388 -10.59 0.01 -15.82
N ASN A 389 -10.36 1.32 -15.90
CA ASN A 389 -9.16 1.93 -16.44
C ASN A 389 -8.11 2.20 -15.36
N TYR A 390 -8.13 1.45 -14.25
CA TYR A 390 -7.25 1.63 -13.08
C TYR A 390 -5.79 1.90 -13.46
N GLY A 391 -5.20 1.07 -14.33
CA GLY A 391 -3.83 1.24 -14.77
C GLY A 391 -3.55 2.52 -15.58
N GLN A 392 -4.55 3.04 -16.30
CA GLN A 392 -4.41 4.33 -17.00
C GLN A 392 -4.41 5.50 -16.01
N TYR A 393 -5.28 5.44 -15.00
CA TYR A 393 -5.32 6.45 -13.96
C TYR A 393 -4.05 6.42 -13.10
N LEU A 394 -3.57 5.23 -12.77
CA LEU A 394 -2.31 5.03 -12.05
C LEU A 394 -1.14 5.69 -12.78
N LYS A 395 -0.99 5.42 -14.08
CA LYS A 395 0.10 5.94 -14.92
C LYS A 395 0.11 7.46 -15.05
N TYR A 396 -0.95 8.15 -14.68
CA TYR A 396 -1.01 9.61 -14.72
C TYR A 396 -0.06 10.25 -13.70
N HIS A 397 -0.02 9.75 -12.48
CA HIS A 397 0.88 10.25 -11.42
C HIS A 397 2.09 9.34 -11.17
N MET A 398 2.11 8.14 -11.79
CA MET A 398 3.18 7.15 -11.70
C MET A 398 3.58 6.65 -13.09
N PRO A 399 4.20 7.50 -13.95
CA PRO A 399 4.34 7.19 -15.38
C PRO A 399 5.47 6.22 -15.72
N GLN A 400 6.47 6.05 -14.86
CA GLN A 400 7.72 5.37 -15.21
C GLN A 400 7.72 3.89 -14.81
N PHE A 401 7.02 3.06 -15.59
CA PHE A 401 7.11 1.60 -15.45
C PHE A 401 8.16 1.04 -16.41
N VAL A 402 9.07 0.23 -15.85
CA VAL A 402 10.11 -0.48 -16.59
C VAL A 402 9.72 -1.94 -16.73
N TYR A 403 9.68 -2.42 -17.98
CA TYR A 403 9.41 -3.82 -18.31
C TYR A 403 10.68 -4.46 -18.83
N GLY A 404 10.90 -5.73 -18.48
CA GLY A 404 12.04 -6.46 -19.01
C GLY A 404 11.96 -7.96 -18.78
N GLU A 405 12.98 -8.64 -19.28
CA GLU A 405 13.16 -10.09 -19.18
C GLU A 405 14.61 -10.41 -18.78
N ASN A 406 14.79 -11.30 -17.84
CA ASN A 406 16.06 -11.94 -17.52
C ASN A 406 16.16 -13.22 -18.37
N GLU A 407 17.26 -13.39 -19.13
CA GLU A 407 17.47 -14.54 -20.01
C GLU A 407 17.58 -15.87 -19.27
N LYS A 408 17.75 -15.84 -17.94
CA LYS A 408 17.85 -17.01 -17.07
C LYS A 408 16.97 -16.81 -15.84
N SER A 409 16.41 -17.90 -15.36
CA SER A 409 15.68 -17.91 -14.09
C SER A 409 16.64 -18.20 -12.91
N ASP A 410 16.50 -17.43 -11.84
CA ASP A 410 17.10 -17.73 -10.53
C ASP A 410 16.31 -18.83 -9.78
N GLY A 411 15.22 -19.34 -10.38
CA GLY A 411 14.39 -20.41 -9.83
C GLY A 411 13.30 -19.92 -8.87
N LEU A 412 12.66 -20.88 -8.20
CA LEU A 412 11.65 -20.61 -7.19
C LEU A 412 12.28 -20.08 -5.90
N LEU A 413 11.45 -19.58 -4.98
CA LEU A 413 11.90 -18.84 -3.80
C LEU A 413 13.04 -19.54 -3.02
N LEU A 414 12.86 -20.82 -2.68
CA LEU A 414 13.86 -21.55 -1.91
C LEU A 414 15.18 -21.79 -2.67
N GLN A 415 15.21 -21.69 -4.00
CA GLN A 415 16.41 -21.82 -4.81
C GLN A 415 17.26 -20.55 -4.82
N ARG A 416 16.64 -19.39 -4.53
CA ARG A 416 17.28 -18.07 -4.47
C ARG A 416 17.60 -17.60 -3.05
N MET A 417 17.40 -18.50 -2.08
CA MET A 417 17.62 -18.23 -0.66
C MET A 417 19.10 -18.19 -0.31
N LYS A 418 19.48 -17.22 0.53
CA LYS A 418 20.79 -17.10 1.15
C LYS A 418 20.60 -16.96 2.65
N THR A 419 21.20 -17.88 3.41
CA THR A 419 21.24 -17.82 4.87
C THR A 419 22.44 -17.04 5.35
N PHE A 420 22.33 -16.41 6.50
CA PHE A 420 23.45 -15.80 7.23
C PHE A 420 23.78 -16.69 8.43
N ASP A 421 25.03 -17.12 8.53
CA ASP A 421 25.54 -17.76 9.75
C ASP A 421 25.63 -16.68 10.84
N HIS A 422 24.93 -16.88 11.94
CA HIS A 422 24.85 -15.99 13.11
C HIS A 422 25.85 -16.37 14.20
#